data_6c5292195d0247e11e3a4760a488fdc2
#
_entry.id   6c5292195d0247e11e3a4760a488fdc2
#
_cell.length_a   1.000
_cell.length_b   1.000
_cell.length_c   1.000
_cell.angle_alpha   90.00
_cell.angle_beta   90.00
_cell.angle_gamma   90.00
#
_symmetry.space_group_name_H-M   'P 1'
#
loop_
_entity.id
_entity.type
_entity.pdbx_description
1 polymer ?
#
loop_
_entity_poly.entity_id
_entity_poly.type
_entity_poly.pdbx_seq_one_letter_code
_entity_poly.pdbx_strand_id
1 'polypeptide(L)'
;MADRKNIVFEKDIKKEKSRQRVMRVLVQVFLYAFLILMALIIVFPFYFMLISSVKELAEYRLPQQTLWPNKIVLYNYVEAFNTAKLQSLFTNTLYVGVVSTVLSLVITVITAFAFARLEFKGKNAMFAALLATMMIPGELFTITNYQTVSNFLGLRTLGRELDIDALVTLGDWKNTFTVLIVPFLVSVFYIYLLRQNFLQIPNELYLAAKVDGTSDIKYLWKVMIPLAMPTLISITILKMMGAWNSYMWPRLVANDEAHSLITNGLRNAFTASTGDVNIPVQMAAVAIVSAPLFLVFIFLRKYIMKGVSRSGIKG
;
A
#
# COMPACT_ATOMS: atom_id res chain seq x y z
N MET A 1 -58.09 19.62 -38.86
CA MET A 1 -57.89 19.55 -37.38
C MET A 1 -56.73 18.65 -36.95
N ALA A 2 -56.43 17.58 -37.66
CA ALA A 2 -55.35 16.62 -37.34
C ALA A 2 -53.95 17.27 -37.46
N ASP A 3 -53.72 18.15 -38.44
CA ASP A 3 -52.43 18.79 -38.74
C ASP A 3 -51.97 19.77 -37.66
N ARG A 4 -52.90 20.52 -37.03
CA ARG A 4 -52.58 21.40 -35.89
C ARG A 4 -52.16 20.62 -34.61
N LYS A 5 -52.73 19.45 -34.39
CA LYS A 5 -52.36 18.61 -33.23
C LYS A 5 -50.95 18.04 -33.39
N ASN A 6 -50.57 17.63 -34.59
CA ASN A 6 -49.21 17.10 -34.85
C ASN A 6 -48.13 18.18 -34.68
N ILE A 7 -48.39 19.43 -35.14
CA ILE A 7 -47.45 20.55 -35.00
C ILE A 7 -47.26 20.95 -33.54
N VAL A 8 -48.30 20.90 -32.71
CA VAL A 8 -48.21 21.18 -31.28
C VAL A 8 -47.41 20.06 -30.57
N PHE A 9 -47.68 18.81 -30.90
CA PHE A 9 -46.98 17.64 -30.34
C PHE A 9 -45.48 17.64 -30.67
N GLU A 10 -45.11 17.97 -31.91
CA GLU A 10 -43.68 18.12 -32.30
C GLU A 10 -42.99 19.28 -31.59
N LYS A 11 -43.66 20.41 -31.35
CA LYS A 11 -43.09 21.53 -30.58
C LYS A 11 -42.86 21.15 -29.10
N ASP A 12 -43.79 20.41 -28.52
CA ASP A 12 -43.65 19.96 -27.11
C ASP A 12 -42.50 18.96 -26.96
N ILE A 13 -42.37 17.99 -27.87
CA ILE A 13 -41.23 17.06 -27.90
C ILE A 13 -39.90 17.81 -28.06
N LYS A 14 -39.85 18.82 -28.94
CA LYS A 14 -38.65 19.60 -29.20
C LYS A 14 -38.26 20.45 -27.98
N LYS A 15 -39.24 21.00 -27.28
CA LYS A 15 -39.08 21.76 -26.05
C LYS A 15 -38.60 20.85 -24.88
N GLU A 16 -39.15 19.67 -24.80
CA GLU A 16 -38.76 18.69 -23.77
C GLU A 16 -37.35 18.13 -23.99
N LYS A 17 -36.98 17.82 -25.24
CA LYS A 17 -35.61 17.46 -25.62
C LYS A 17 -34.59 18.58 -25.34
N SER A 18 -34.99 19.83 -25.61
CA SER A 18 -34.14 21.00 -25.27
C SER A 18 -33.95 21.16 -23.77
N ARG A 19 -35.02 21.04 -22.97
CA ARG A 19 -34.97 21.10 -21.52
C ARG A 19 -34.11 19.97 -20.90
N GLN A 20 -34.24 18.74 -21.43
CA GLN A 20 -33.39 17.61 -21.02
C GLN A 20 -31.93 17.84 -21.39
N ARG A 21 -31.64 18.44 -22.54
CA ARG A 21 -30.26 18.79 -22.93
C ARG A 21 -29.67 19.84 -22.00
N VAL A 22 -30.41 20.92 -21.69
CA VAL A 22 -29.98 21.97 -20.76
C VAL A 22 -29.75 21.39 -19.37
N MET A 23 -30.68 20.55 -18.86
CA MET A 23 -30.54 19.89 -17.56
C MET A 23 -29.30 18.99 -17.51
N ARG A 24 -29.03 18.23 -18.57
CA ARG A 24 -27.83 17.37 -18.68
C ARG A 24 -26.55 18.22 -18.63
N VAL A 25 -26.51 19.34 -19.36
CA VAL A 25 -25.36 20.25 -19.36
C VAL A 25 -25.17 20.86 -17.97
N LEU A 26 -26.23 21.30 -17.31
CA LEU A 26 -26.15 21.84 -15.94
C LEU A 26 -25.62 20.81 -14.95
N VAL A 27 -26.13 19.57 -15.01
CA VAL A 27 -25.64 18.46 -14.15
C VAL A 27 -24.17 18.16 -14.44
N GLN A 28 -23.76 18.14 -15.71
CA GLN A 28 -22.36 17.95 -16.08
C GLN A 28 -21.47 19.08 -15.56
N VAL A 29 -21.89 20.35 -15.73
CA VAL A 29 -21.13 21.50 -15.22
C VAL A 29 -20.98 21.42 -13.70
N PHE A 30 -22.08 21.11 -12.99
CA PHE A 30 -22.03 20.93 -11.54
C PHE A 30 -21.09 19.79 -11.12
N LEU A 31 -21.17 18.63 -11.78
CA LEU A 31 -20.30 17.49 -11.51
C LEU A 31 -18.82 17.85 -11.76
N TYR A 32 -18.50 18.50 -12.88
CA TYR A 32 -17.12 18.91 -13.15
C TYR A 32 -16.62 19.96 -12.16
N ALA A 33 -17.45 20.95 -11.82
CA ALA A 33 -17.11 21.94 -10.81
C ALA A 33 -16.83 21.30 -9.44
N PHE A 34 -17.67 20.36 -9.02
CA PHE A 34 -17.48 19.59 -7.80
C PHE A 34 -16.19 18.75 -7.85
N LEU A 35 -15.93 18.05 -8.95
CA LEU A 35 -14.72 17.24 -9.13
C LEU A 35 -13.45 18.09 -9.13
N ILE A 36 -13.47 19.26 -9.76
CA ILE A 36 -12.35 20.22 -9.77
C ILE A 36 -12.11 20.74 -8.35
N LEU A 37 -13.16 21.13 -7.63
CA LEU A 37 -13.04 21.59 -6.24
C LEU A 37 -12.41 20.50 -5.35
N MET A 38 -12.88 19.26 -5.44
CA MET A 38 -12.31 18.13 -4.69
C MET A 38 -10.86 17.87 -5.08
N ALA A 39 -10.54 17.93 -6.37
CA ALA A 39 -9.18 17.77 -6.84
C ALA A 39 -8.24 18.86 -6.30
N LEU A 40 -8.68 20.12 -6.27
CA LEU A 40 -7.90 21.23 -5.70
C LEU A 40 -7.65 21.03 -4.21
N ILE A 41 -8.66 20.61 -3.43
CA ILE A 41 -8.52 20.33 -2.00
C ILE A 41 -7.49 19.22 -1.76
N ILE A 42 -7.51 18.16 -2.58
CA ILE A 42 -6.59 17.01 -2.45
C ILE A 42 -5.16 17.40 -2.88
N VAL A 43 -5.02 18.17 -3.96
CA VAL A 43 -3.70 18.53 -4.53
C VAL A 43 -3.03 19.64 -3.72
N PHE A 44 -3.80 20.54 -3.09
CA PHE A 44 -3.27 21.70 -2.38
C PHE A 44 -2.19 21.37 -1.33
N PRO A 45 -2.35 20.38 -0.43
CA PRO A 45 -1.29 20.04 0.52
C PRO A 45 0.02 19.63 -0.14
N PHE A 46 -0.03 18.89 -1.24
CA PHE A 46 1.17 18.48 -2.00
C PHE A 46 1.81 19.66 -2.72
N TYR A 47 1.00 20.54 -3.29
CA TYR A 47 1.48 21.80 -3.87
C TYR A 47 2.19 22.63 -2.80
N PHE A 48 1.56 22.85 -1.64
CA PHE A 48 2.11 23.62 -0.54
C PHE A 48 3.42 23.01 0.00
N MET A 49 3.48 21.68 0.12
CA MET A 49 4.69 20.95 0.48
C MET A 49 5.84 21.25 -0.51
N LEU A 50 5.59 21.11 -1.82
CA LEU A 50 6.60 21.34 -2.86
C LEU A 50 7.07 22.79 -2.90
N ILE A 51 6.17 23.75 -2.77
CA ILE A 51 6.53 25.17 -2.73
C ILE A 51 7.30 25.50 -1.45
N SER A 52 6.88 24.98 -0.30
CA SER A 52 7.57 25.19 0.97
C SER A 52 8.96 24.56 1.00
N SER A 53 9.15 23.44 0.31
CA SER A 53 10.45 22.74 0.26
C SER A 53 11.57 23.56 -0.41
N VAL A 54 11.21 24.53 -1.25
CA VAL A 54 12.17 25.39 -1.96
C VAL A 54 12.26 26.81 -1.41
N LYS A 55 11.57 27.12 -0.30
CA LYS A 55 11.66 28.44 0.35
C LYS A 55 12.85 28.55 1.29
N GLU A 56 13.29 29.79 1.53
CA GLU A 56 14.14 30.10 2.68
C GLU A 56 13.37 29.96 4.00
N LEU A 57 14.05 29.57 5.08
CA LEU A 57 13.43 29.46 6.40
C LEU A 57 12.84 30.80 6.89
N ALA A 58 13.53 31.91 6.60
CA ALA A 58 13.07 33.25 6.93
C ALA A 58 11.76 33.60 6.23
N GLU A 59 11.60 33.26 4.95
CA GLU A 59 10.35 33.44 4.21
C GLU A 59 9.23 32.55 4.78
N TYR A 60 9.54 31.29 5.09
CA TYR A 60 8.54 30.36 5.65
C TYR A 60 7.99 30.84 7.01
N ARG A 61 8.78 31.58 7.79
CA ARG A 61 8.38 32.12 9.11
C ARG A 61 7.56 33.40 9.04
N LEU A 62 7.34 33.97 7.88
CA LEU A 62 6.50 35.15 7.74
C LEU A 62 5.06 34.86 8.19
N PRO A 63 4.37 35.80 8.84
CA PRO A 63 2.99 35.63 9.29
C PRO A 63 2.01 35.32 8.13
N GLN A 64 2.29 35.88 6.96
CA GLN A 64 1.54 35.62 5.74
C GLN A 64 2.33 34.66 4.86
N GLN A 65 1.79 33.44 4.70
CA GLN A 65 2.42 32.43 3.86
C GLN A 65 2.24 32.78 2.38
N THR A 66 3.35 32.87 1.66
CA THR A 66 3.35 33.07 0.22
C THR A 66 2.98 31.76 -0.49
N LEU A 67 2.17 31.84 -1.55
CA LEU A 67 1.84 30.68 -2.39
C LEU A 67 2.91 30.40 -3.46
N TRP A 68 3.92 31.29 -3.59
CA TRP A 68 5.05 31.15 -4.48
C TRP A 68 6.32 31.58 -3.77
N PRO A 69 7.47 30.89 -3.95
CA PRO A 69 8.71 31.26 -3.26
C PRO A 69 9.26 32.58 -3.83
N ASN A 70 9.68 33.48 -2.95
CA ASN A 70 10.39 34.69 -3.34
C ASN A 70 11.79 34.36 -3.88
N LYS A 71 12.43 33.33 -3.32
CA LYS A 71 13.71 32.79 -3.74
C LYS A 71 13.67 31.27 -3.69
N ILE A 72 14.13 30.63 -4.77
CA ILE A 72 14.19 29.17 -4.86
C ILE A 72 15.50 28.68 -4.26
N VAL A 73 15.40 27.89 -3.17
CA VAL A 73 16.52 27.31 -2.43
C VAL A 73 16.54 25.80 -2.60
N LEU A 74 17.22 25.32 -3.64
CA LEU A 74 17.34 23.88 -3.90
C LEU A 74 18.26 23.16 -2.89
N TYR A 75 19.10 23.90 -2.18
CA TYR A 75 20.00 23.34 -1.15
C TYR A 75 19.22 22.63 -0.03
N ASN A 76 17.98 23.01 0.24
CA ASN A 76 17.10 22.32 1.20
C ASN A 76 17.00 20.80 0.93
N TYR A 77 17.06 20.39 -0.34
CA TYR A 77 17.00 18.97 -0.71
C TYR A 77 18.30 18.23 -0.36
N VAL A 78 19.45 18.89 -0.54
CA VAL A 78 20.77 18.34 -0.16
C VAL A 78 20.86 18.20 1.37
N GLU A 79 20.45 19.26 2.07
CA GLU A 79 20.42 19.28 3.53
C GLU A 79 19.45 18.21 4.08
N ALA A 80 18.25 18.08 3.49
CA ALA A 80 17.26 17.07 3.86
C ALA A 80 17.81 15.64 3.70
N PHE A 81 18.52 15.39 2.57
CA PHE A 81 19.08 14.09 2.29
C PHE A 81 20.13 13.68 3.34
N ASN A 82 20.98 14.62 3.74
CA ASN A 82 22.04 14.38 4.71
C ASN A 82 21.51 14.32 6.15
N THR A 83 20.67 15.28 6.56
CA THR A 83 20.13 15.38 7.93
C THR A 83 19.28 14.15 8.29
N ALA A 84 18.42 13.71 7.39
CA ALA A 84 17.59 12.53 7.62
C ALA A 84 18.30 11.21 7.28
N LYS A 85 19.58 11.23 6.84
CA LYS A 85 20.31 10.03 6.39
C LYS A 85 19.48 9.20 5.40
N LEU A 86 18.85 9.87 4.43
CA LEU A 86 17.85 9.25 3.55
C LEU A 86 18.40 8.04 2.81
N GLN A 87 19.69 7.98 2.49
CA GLN A 87 20.29 6.81 1.85
C GLN A 87 20.07 5.52 2.66
N SER A 88 20.35 5.54 3.96
CA SER A 88 20.15 4.39 4.85
C SER A 88 18.67 4.03 4.98
N LEU A 89 17.81 5.04 5.14
CA LEU A 89 16.35 4.84 5.25
C LEU A 89 15.76 4.21 3.98
N PHE A 90 16.18 4.67 2.80
CA PHE A 90 15.78 4.08 1.51
C PHE A 90 16.24 2.64 1.39
N THR A 91 17.52 2.38 1.69
CA THR A 91 18.10 1.03 1.60
C THR A 91 17.38 0.05 2.52
N ASN A 92 17.16 0.44 3.79
CA ASN A 92 16.47 -0.39 4.77
C ASN A 92 15.02 -0.67 4.35
N THR A 93 14.30 0.37 3.90
CA THR A 93 12.90 0.24 3.49
C THR A 93 12.76 -0.62 2.25
N LEU A 94 13.65 -0.45 1.25
CA LEU A 94 13.67 -1.30 0.07
C LEU A 94 14.03 -2.75 0.43
N TYR A 95 15.02 -2.97 1.28
CA TYR A 95 15.41 -4.30 1.74
C TYR A 95 14.22 -5.02 2.42
N VAL A 96 13.62 -4.39 3.42
CA VAL A 96 12.45 -4.95 4.12
C VAL A 96 11.28 -5.14 3.16
N GLY A 97 11.00 -4.15 2.31
CA GLY A 97 9.93 -4.19 1.33
C GLY A 97 10.10 -5.34 0.33
N VAL A 98 11.27 -5.47 -0.29
CA VAL A 98 11.53 -6.52 -1.29
C VAL A 98 11.53 -7.90 -0.64
N VAL A 99 12.29 -8.10 0.44
CA VAL A 99 12.40 -9.42 1.09
C VAL A 99 11.05 -9.87 1.63
N SER A 100 10.32 -9.00 2.35
CA SER A 100 8.98 -9.34 2.86
C SER A 100 7.98 -9.60 1.73
N THR A 101 8.06 -8.89 0.62
CA THR A 101 7.17 -9.09 -0.53
C THR A 101 7.44 -10.42 -1.21
N VAL A 102 8.71 -10.76 -1.50
CA VAL A 102 9.07 -12.02 -2.16
C VAL A 102 8.66 -13.22 -1.30
N LEU A 103 9.00 -13.21 -0.01
CA LEU A 103 8.62 -14.29 0.91
C LEU A 103 7.10 -14.40 1.05
N SER A 104 6.41 -13.28 1.20
CA SER A 104 4.95 -13.25 1.29
C SER A 104 4.27 -13.77 0.02
N LEU A 105 4.81 -13.44 -1.18
CA LEU A 105 4.28 -13.95 -2.45
C LEU A 105 4.45 -15.46 -2.56
N VAL A 106 5.60 -16.01 -2.18
CA VAL A 106 5.82 -17.46 -2.18
C VAL A 106 4.77 -18.17 -1.31
N ILE A 107 4.59 -17.72 -0.07
CA ILE A 107 3.58 -18.27 0.85
C ILE A 107 2.17 -18.10 0.26
N THR A 108 1.84 -16.92 -0.25
CA THR A 108 0.54 -16.60 -0.84
C THR A 108 0.22 -17.50 -2.03
N VAL A 109 1.17 -17.69 -2.95
CA VAL A 109 1.00 -18.50 -4.16
C VAL A 109 0.76 -19.96 -3.80
N ILE A 110 1.60 -20.54 -2.94
CA ILE A 110 1.48 -21.95 -2.54
C ILE A 110 0.16 -22.17 -1.81
N THR A 111 -0.17 -21.31 -0.84
CA THR A 111 -1.41 -21.43 -0.05
C THR A 111 -2.66 -21.24 -0.92
N ALA A 112 -2.67 -20.21 -1.78
CA ALA A 112 -3.79 -19.96 -2.69
C ALA A 112 -4.00 -21.12 -3.68
N PHE A 113 -2.92 -21.70 -4.19
CA PHE A 113 -2.98 -22.88 -5.08
C PHE A 113 -3.55 -24.08 -4.35
N ALA A 114 -3.08 -24.39 -3.13
CA ALA A 114 -3.59 -25.50 -2.34
C ALA A 114 -5.11 -25.37 -2.13
N PHE A 115 -5.58 -24.20 -1.72
CA PHE A 115 -6.99 -23.93 -1.52
C PHE A 115 -7.81 -23.79 -2.82
N ALA A 116 -7.18 -23.57 -3.97
CA ALA A 116 -7.90 -23.48 -5.24
C ALA A 116 -8.02 -24.84 -5.94
N ARG A 117 -6.97 -25.65 -5.95
CA ARG A 117 -6.84 -26.83 -6.82
C ARG A 117 -6.72 -28.16 -6.07
N LEU A 118 -5.99 -28.19 -4.96
CA LEU A 118 -5.79 -29.46 -4.26
C LEU A 118 -7.05 -29.91 -3.54
N GLU A 119 -7.25 -31.22 -3.48
CA GLU A 119 -8.34 -31.86 -2.73
C GLU A 119 -7.79 -32.47 -1.45
N PHE A 120 -8.28 -32.00 -0.30
CA PHE A 120 -7.92 -32.51 1.01
C PHE A 120 -9.06 -32.37 2.01
N LYS A 121 -9.07 -33.21 3.03
CA LYS A 121 -10.12 -33.21 4.07
C LYS A 121 -10.08 -31.89 4.86
N GLY A 122 -11.23 -31.29 5.06
CA GLY A 122 -11.36 -30.06 5.84
C GLY A 122 -11.00 -28.76 5.09
N LYS A 123 -10.69 -28.81 3.77
CA LYS A 123 -10.33 -27.65 2.94
C LYS A 123 -11.23 -26.42 3.17
N ASN A 124 -12.54 -26.61 3.09
CA ASN A 124 -13.50 -25.52 3.21
C ASN A 124 -13.57 -24.97 4.64
N ALA A 125 -13.51 -25.83 5.65
CA ALA A 125 -13.51 -25.42 7.05
C ALA A 125 -12.22 -24.64 7.41
N MET A 126 -11.06 -25.12 6.96
CA MET A 126 -9.79 -24.42 7.14
C MET A 126 -9.79 -23.06 6.42
N PHE A 127 -10.31 -23.00 5.20
CA PHE A 127 -10.38 -21.72 4.49
C PHE A 127 -11.37 -20.75 5.17
N ALA A 128 -12.51 -21.23 5.65
CA ALA A 128 -13.46 -20.42 6.41
C ALA A 128 -12.83 -19.90 7.72
N ALA A 129 -12.06 -20.73 8.43
CA ALA A 129 -11.32 -20.32 9.63
C ALA A 129 -10.28 -19.24 9.31
N LEU A 130 -9.53 -19.36 8.20
CA LEU A 130 -8.63 -18.31 7.74
C LEU A 130 -9.36 -16.99 7.47
N LEU A 131 -10.50 -17.04 6.78
CA LEU A 131 -11.31 -15.84 6.53
C LEU A 131 -11.85 -15.22 7.82
N ALA A 132 -12.23 -16.03 8.80
CA ALA A 132 -12.69 -15.54 10.11
C ALA A 132 -11.62 -14.71 10.83
N THR A 133 -10.34 -15.03 10.66
CA THR A 133 -9.25 -14.21 11.24
C THR A 133 -9.21 -12.79 10.70
N MET A 134 -9.70 -12.53 9.48
CA MET A 134 -9.77 -11.17 8.91
C MET A 134 -10.84 -10.29 9.58
N MET A 135 -11.77 -10.87 10.34
CA MET A 135 -12.76 -10.10 11.10
C MET A 135 -12.13 -9.41 12.33
N ILE A 136 -10.93 -9.85 12.73
CA ILE A 136 -10.21 -9.24 13.84
C ILE A 136 -9.33 -8.11 13.28
N PRO A 137 -9.53 -6.85 13.73
CA PRO A 137 -8.69 -5.74 13.31
C PRO A 137 -7.20 -6.02 13.58
N GLY A 138 -6.35 -5.79 12.58
CA GLY A 138 -4.90 -6.07 12.67
C GLY A 138 -4.19 -5.31 13.79
N GLU A 139 -4.70 -4.14 14.14
CA GLU A 139 -4.17 -3.27 15.19
C GLU A 139 -4.20 -3.94 16.58
N LEU A 140 -5.17 -4.82 16.83
CA LEU A 140 -5.29 -5.55 18.10
C LEU A 140 -4.11 -6.51 18.32
N PHE A 141 -3.51 -7.00 17.24
CA PHE A 141 -2.34 -7.87 17.32
C PHE A 141 -1.03 -7.12 17.60
N THR A 142 -1.01 -5.80 17.54
CA THR A 142 0.22 -5.01 17.69
C THR A 142 0.86 -5.24 19.07
N ILE A 143 0.06 -5.25 20.15
CA ILE A 143 0.55 -5.45 21.51
C ILE A 143 1.06 -6.87 21.71
N THR A 144 0.28 -7.87 21.30
CA THR A 144 0.66 -9.27 21.42
C THR A 144 1.88 -9.62 20.56
N ASN A 145 1.95 -9.09 19.34
CA ASN A 145 3.14 -9.23 18.50
C ASN A 145 4.36 -8.58 19.13
N TYR A 146 4.21 -7.39 19.74
CA TYR A 146 5.31 -6.73 20.45
C TYR A 146 5.81 -7.56 21.61
N GLN A 147 4.91 -8.12 22.44
CA GLN A 147 5.27 -9.02 23.52
C GLN A 147 6.00 -10.26 23.01
N THR A 148 5.48 -10.88 21.94
CA THR A 148 6.08 -12.07 21.33
C THR A 148 7.51 -11.80 20.84
N VAL A 149 7.75 -10.71 20.12
CA VAL A 149 9.07 -10.40 19.57
C VAL A 149 10.05 -9.86 20.61
N SER A 150 9.54 -9.35 21.74
CA SER A 150 10.35 -8.87 22.87
C SER A 150 10.78 -10.01 23.81
N ASN A 151 10.09 -11.14 23.77
CA ASN A 151 10.40 -12.33 24.57
C ASN A 151 9.92 -13.60 23.84
N PHE A 152 10.54 -13.88 22.69
CA PHE A 152 10.14 -14.97 21.84
C PHE A 152 10.24 -16.32 22.54
N LEU A 153 9.11 -17.03 22.62
CA LEU A 153 8.94 -18.32 23.33
C LEU A 153 9.41 -18.31 24.79
N GLY A 154 9.45 -17.14 25.44
CA GLY A 154 9.98 -17.03 26.82
C GLY A 154 11.50 -17.15 26.95
N LEU A 155 12.21 -17.30 25.81
CA LEU A 155 13.67 -17.54 25.81
C LEU A 155 14.46 -16.41 26.45
N ARG A 156 14.02 -15.16 26.27
CA ARG A 156 14.69 -14.02 26.92
C ARG A 156 14.60 -14.06 28.44
N THR A 157 13.43 -14.40 28.96
CA THR A 157 13.23 -14.54 30.41
C THR A 157 14.05 -15.72 30.94
N LEU A 158 13.94 -16.88 30.29
CA LEU A 158 14.69 -18.08 30.66
C LEU A 158 16.21 -17.85 30.63
N GLY A 159 16.71 -17.17 29.58
CA GLY A 159 18.12 -16.84 29.43
C GLY A 159 18.64 -15.94 30.56
N ARG A 160 17.83 -15.00 31.07
CA ARG A 160 18.17 -14.17 32.22
C ARG A 160 18.17 -14.96 33.53
N GLU A 161 17.22 -15.86 33.70
CA GLU A 161 17.15 -16.73 34.89
C GLU A 161 18.32 -17.73 34.96
N LEU A 162 18.78 -18.21 33.82
CA LEU A 162 19.87 -19.18 33.69
C LEU A 162 21.24 -18.53 33.45
N ASP A 163 21.32 -17.20 33.34
CA ASP A 163 22.52 -16.45 32.97
C ASP A 163 23.15 -16.91 31.62
N ILE A 164 22.29 -17.15 30.63
CA ILE A 164 22.68 -17.60 29.28
C ILE A 164 22.39 -16.51 28.25
N ASP A 165 23.39 -15.71 27.87
CA ASP A 165 23.29 -14.60 26.93
C ASP A 165 22.76 -15.01 25.54
N ALA A 166 23.10 -16.22 25.08
CA ALA A 166 22.61 -16.74 23.81
C ALA A 166 21.06 -16.84 23.77
N LEU A 167 20.44 -17.30 24.88
CA LEU A 167 18.98 -17.37 24.96
C LEU A 167 18.34 -16.00 25.09
N VAL A 168 18.98 -15.06 25.79
CA VAL A 168 18.52 -13.66 25.85
C VAL A 168 18.48 -13.05 24.46
N THR A 169 19.53 -13.24 23.69
CA THR A 169 19.65 -12.71 22.29
C THR A 169 18.65 -13.38 21.36
N LEU A 170 18.48 -14.70 21.42
CA LEU A 170 17.49 -15.43 20.61
C LEU A 170 16.05 -15.07 20.98
N GLY A 171 15.80 -14.63 22.20
CA GLY A 171 14.49 -14.23 22.68
C GLY A 171 14.11 -12.77 22.39
N ASP A 172 15.04 -11.89 22.02
CA ASP A 172 14.79 -10.47 21.73
C ASP A 172 15.04 -10.15 20.27
N TRP A 173 13.96 -9.99 19.49
CA TRP A 173 14.03 -9.69 18.06
C TRP A 173 13.98 -8.20 17.75
N LYS A 174 13.86 -7.33 18.76
CA LYS A 174 13.86 -5.89 18.55
C LYS A 174 15.15 -5.41 17.88
N ASN A 175 15.05 -4.32 17.14
CA ASN A 175 16.16 -3.74 16.40
C ASN A 175 16.84 -4.75 15.46
N THR A 176 16.02 -5.52 14.73
CA THR A 176 16.46 -6.44 13.68
C THR A 176 15.57 -6.30 12.45
N PHE A 177 16.09 -6.64 11.28
CA PHE A 177 15.25 -6.76 10.08
C PHE A 177 14.25 -7.90 10.17
N THR A 178 14.57 -8.95 10.92
CA THR A 178 13.70 -10.10 11.13
C THR A 178 12.34 -9.69 11.71
N VAL A 179 12.36 -8.83 12.73
CA VAL A 179 11.10 -8.34 13.35
C VAL A 179 10.25 -7.48 12.43
N LEU A 180 10.88 -6.83 11.45
CA LEU A 180 10.18 -6.01 10.46
C LEU A 180 9.57 -6.85 9.34
N ILE A 181 10.08 -8.07 9.12
CA ILE A 181 9.70 -8.95 7.99
C ILE A 181 8.76 -10.07 8.45
N VAL A 182 9.17 -10.87 9.43
CA VAL A 182 8.54 -12.16 9.78
C VAL A 182 7.07 -12.04 10.21
N PRO A 183 6.66 -11.11 11.10
CA PRO A 183 5.28 -11.01 11.55
C PRO A 183 4.25 -10.74 10.44
N PHE A 184 4.69 -10.22 9.30
CA PHE A 184 3.83 -9.79 8.20
C PHE A 184 3.98 -10.63 6.93
N LEU A 185 4.61 -11.81 7.00
CA LEU A 185 4.79 -12.67 5.83
C LEU A 185 3.48 -13.27 5.33
N VAL A 186 2.57 -13.61 6.25
CA VAL A 186 1.28 -14.20 5.91
C VAL A 186 0.20 -13.12 5.86
N SER A 187 -0.49 -13.03 4.74
CA SER A 187 -1.65 -12.16 4.58
C SER A 187 -2.83 -12.96 4.05
N VAL A 188 -3.83 -13.16 4.87
CA VAL A 188 -5.06 -13.88 4.48
C VAL A 188 -5.77 -13.15 3.36
N PHE A 189 -5.74 -11.81 3.34
CA PHE A 189 -6.30 -11.01 2.25
C PHE A 189 -5.66 -11.33 0.90
N TYR A 190 -4.33 -11.41 0.81
CA TYR A 190 -3.65 -11.72 -0.45
C TYR A 190 -3.87 -13.18 -0.87
N ILE A 191 -3.91 -14.10 0.09
CA ILE A 191 -4.25 -15.51 -0.16
C ILE A 191 -5.68 -15.60 -0.75
N TYR A 192 -6.64 -14.91 -0.14
CA TYR A 192 -8.01 -14.87 -0.63
C TYR A 192 -8.08 -14.28 -2.05
N LEU A 193 -7.46 -13.13 -2.28
CA LEU A 193 -7.47 -12.45 -3.57
C LEU A 193 -6.90 -13.34 -4.69
N LEU A 194 -5.75 -13.96 -4.44
CA LEU A 194 -5.12 -14.84 -5.42
C LEU A 194 -5.89 -16.14 -5.62
N ARG A 195 -6.45 -16.74 -4.54
CA ARG A 195 -7.33 -17.93 -4.65
C ARG A 195 -8.55 -17.62 -5.51
N GLN A 196 -9.21 -16.47 -5.33
CA GLN A 196 -10.36 -16.09 -6.17
C GLN A 196 -9.97 -15.96 -7.65
N ASN A 197 -8.78 -15.42 -7.92
CA ASN A 197 -8.26 -15.35 -9.28
C ASN A 197 -7.94 -16.76 -9.84
N PHE A 198 -7.31 -17.62 -9.07
CA PHE A 198 -7.04 -19.01 -9.45
C PHE A 198 -8.31 -19.82 -9.74
N LEU A 199 -9.39 -19.58 -9.02
CA LEU A 199 -10.67 -20.25 -9.25
C LEU A 199 -11.37 -19.83 -10.56
N GLN A 200 -11.02 -18.62 -11.11
CA GLN A 200 -11.52 -18.19 -12.41
C GLN A 200 -10.85 -18.89 -13.60
N ILE A 201 -9.70 -19.53 -13.39
CA ILE A 201 -9.01 -20.32 -14.40
C ILE A 201 -9.80 -21.62 -14.58
N PRO A 202 -10.18 -22.03 -15.83
CA PRO A 202 -10.97 -23.25 -16.07
C PRO A 202 -10.30 -24.50 -15.45
N ASN A 203 -11.12 -25.35 -14.81
CA ASN A 203 -10.62 -26.55 -14.15
C ASN A 203 -10.19 -27.63 -15.16
N GLU A 204 -10.70 -27.55 -16.38
CA GLU A 204 -10.35 -28.42 -17.50
C GLU A 204 -8.86 -28.38 -17.82
N LEU A 205 -8.22 -27.21 -17.68
CA LEU A 205 -6.78 -27.07 -17.85
C LEU A 205 -5.98 -27.85 -16.81
N TYR A 206 -6.48 -27.92 -15.57
CA TYR A 206 -5.86 -28.69 -14.51
C TYR A 206 -6.03 -30.21 -14.75
N LEU A 207 -7.23 -30.62 -15.14
CA LEU A 207 -7.53 -32.02 -15.44
C LEU A 207 -6.72 -32.50 -16.65
N ALA A 208 -6.63 -31.71 -17.73
CA ALA A 208 -5.79 -32.03 -18.89
C ALA A 208 -4.33 -32.20 -18.48
N ALA A 209 -3.78 -31.28 -17.69
CA ALA A 209 -2.42 -31.38 -17.19
C ALA A 209 -2.17 -32.64 -16.33
N LYS A 210 -3.20 -33.10 -15.58
CA LYS A 210 -3.12 -34.37 -14.83
C LYS A 210 -3.11 -35.58 -15.74
N VAL A 211 -3.92 -35.59 -16.80
CA VAL A 211 -3.91 -36.67 -17.81
C VAL A 211 -2.56 -36.74 -18.52
N ASP A 212 -1.94 -35.58 -18.78
CA ASP A 212 -0.57 -35.49 -19.36
C ASP A 212 0.53 -35.83 -18.35
N GLY A 213 0.23 -36.27 -17.13
CA GLY A 213 1.21 -36.60 -16.09
C GLY A 213 1.99 -35.41 -15.53
N THR A 214 1.51 -34.20 -15.75
CA THR A 214 2.14 -32.98 -15.22
C THR A 214 1.94 -32.88 -13.71
N SER A 215 3.05 -32.66 -12.95
CA SER A 215 2.99 -32.46 -11.51
C SER A 215 2.33 -31.13 -11.14
N ASP A 216 1.73 -31.07 -9.93
CA ASP A 216 1.06 -29.85 -9.42
C ASP A 216 1.96 -28.64 -9.41
N ILE A 217 3.21 -28.80 -9.00
CA ILE A 217 4.20 -27.71 -8.97
C ILE A 217 4.49 -27.21 -10.40
N LYS A 218 4.64 -28.12 -11.36
CA LYS A 218 4.89 -27.75 -12.76
C LYS A 218 3.68 -27.02 -13.36
N TYR A 219 2.46 -27.49 -13.06
CA TYR A 219 1.22 -26.82 -13.46
C TYR A 219 1.11 -25.43 -12.85
N LEU A 220 1.39 -25.29 -11.53
CA LEU A 220 1.39 -23.99 -10.86
C LEU A 220 2.32 -22.99 -11.56
N TRP A 221 3.57 -23.37 -11.81
CA TRP A 221 4.56 -22.48 -12.40
C TRP A 221 4.33 -22.18 -13.88
N LYS A 222 3.91 -23.17 -14.67
CA LYS A 222 3.80 -23.01 -16.12
C LYS A 222 2.44 -22.51 -16.60
N VAL A 223 1.39 -22.70 -15.81
CA VAL A 223 0.02 -22.34 -16.20
C VAL A 223 -0.60 -21.32 -15.26
N MET A 224 -0.69 -21.63 -13.96
CA MET A 224 -1.43 -20.82 -13.01
C MET A 224 -0.80 -19.44 -12.79
N ILE A 225 0.50 -19.39 -12.51
CA ILE A 225 1.23 -18.15 -12.25
C ILE A 225 1.20 -17.21 -13.46
N PRO A 226 1.51 -17.63 -14.71
CA PRO A 226 1.40 -16.76 -15.87
C PRO A 226 -0.01 -16.20 -16.10
N LEU A 227 -1.05 -17.00 -15.93
CA LEU A 227 -2.43 -16.55 -16.08
C LEU A 227 -2.86 -15.58 -14.95
N ALA A 228 -2.31 -15.75 -13.75
CA ALA A 228 -2.58 -14.88 -12.60
C ALA A 228 -1.62 -13.67 -12.49
N MET A 229 -0.70 -13.48 -13.45
CA MET A 229 0.32 -12.43 -13.39
C MET A 229 -0.24 -11.03 -13.10
N PRO A 230 -1.37 -10.58 -13.69
CA PRO A 230 -1.93 -9.28 -13.35
C PRO A 230 -2.30 -9.12 -11.86
N THR A 231 -2.83 -10.18 -11.25
CA THR A 231 -3.17 -10.21 -9.82
C THR A 231 -1.92 -10.25 -8.95
N LEU A 232 -0.91 -11.03 -9.33
CA LEU A 232 0.37 -11.10 -8.63
C LEU A 232 1.09 -9.74 -8.65
N ILE A 233 1.11 -9.04 -9.78
CA ILE A 233 1.65 -7.69 -9.88
C ILE A 233 0.90 -6.74 -8.93
N SER A 234 -0.42 -6.82 -8.88
CA SER A 234 -1.23 -5.99 -7.97
C SER A 234 -0.90 -6.27 -6.50
N ILE A 235 -0.80 -7.54 -6.10
CA ILE A 235 -0.40 -7.94 -4.75
C ILE A 235 1.01 -7.41 -4.41
N THR A 236 1.95 -7.55 -5.35
CA THR A 236 3.32 -7.04 -5.20
C THR A 236 3.33 -5.54 -4.91
N ILE A 237 2.60 -4.76 -5.71
CA ILE A 237 2.50 -3.32 -5.55
C ILE A 237 1.90 -2.97 -4.19
N LEU A 238 0.76 -3.58 -3.83
CA LEU A 238 0.08 -3.33 -2.55
C LEU A 238 0.98 -3.68 -1.35
N LYS A 239 1.70 -4.79 -1.43
CA LYS A 239 2.62 -5.22 -0.36
C LYS A 239 3.81 -4.27 -0.22
N MET A 240 4.44 -3.87 -1.33
CA MET A 240 5.54 -2.90 -1.33
C MET A 240 5.09 -1.53 -0.80
N MET A 241 3.93 -1.04 -1.22
CA MET A 241 3.36 0.20 -0.69
C MET A 241 3.06 0.11 0.80
N GLY A 242 2.57 -1.05 1.27
CA GLY A 242 2.34 -1.30 2.70
C GLY A 242 3.63 -1.25 3.51
N ALA A 243 4.71 -1.87 3.02
CA ALA A 243 6.03 -1.81 3.66
C ALA A 243 6.61 -0.38 3.67
N TRP A 244 6.46 0.35 2.56
CA TRP A 244 6.91 1.75 2.43
C TRP A 244 6.23 2.69 3.41
N ASN A 245 4.91 2.53 3.58
CA ASN A 245 4.10 3.39 4.46
C ASN A 245 4.03 2.88 5.91
N SER A 246 4.72 1.77 6.23
CA SER A 246 4.72 1.21 7.58
C SER A 246 5.37 2.17 8.56
N TYR A 247 4.63 2.58 9.61
CA TYR A 247 5.10 3.54 10.60
C TYR A 247 5.00 2.99 12.03
N MET A 248 3.82 2.53 12.43
CA MET A 248 3.56 2.18 13.82
C MET A 248 4.44 1.04 14.32
N TRP A 249 4.52 -0.04 13.52
CA TRP A 249 5.32 -1.20 13.90
C TRP A 249 6.82 -0.92 13.93
N PRO A 250 7.45 -0.37 12.87
CA PRO A 250 8.86 -0.01 12.92
C PRO A 250 9.20 0.90 14.09
N ARG A 251 8.31 1.85 14.42
CA ARG A 251 8.51 2.74 15.56
C ARG A 251 8.53 2.03 16.90
N LEU A 252 7.80 0.92 17.05
CA LEU A 252 7.77 0.15 18.30
C LEU A 252 8.98 -0.78 18.46
N VAL A 253 9.49 -1.34 17.34
CA VAL A 253 10.44 -2.45 17.39
C VAL A 253 11.82 -2.15 16.80
N ALA A 254 11.96 -1.07 16.01
CA ALA A 254 13.20 -0.67 15.35
C ALA A 254 13.50 0.81 15.65
N ASN A 255 14.03 1.07 16.83
CA ASN A 255 14.30 2.42 17.33
C ASN A 255 15.75 2.88 17.11
N ASP A 256 16.62 1.98 16.64
CA ASP A 256 18.00 2.29 16.29
C ASP A 256 18.10 2.84 14.86
N GLU A 257 19.18 3.58 14.59
CA GLU A 257 19.44 4.14 13.25
C GLU A 257 19.63 3.05 12.19
N ALA A 258 20.26 1.93 12.55
CA ALA A 258 20.63 0.87 11.62
C ALA A 258 19.40 0.16 11.00
N HIS A 259 18.28 0.09 11.71
CA HIS A 259 17.07 -0.64 11.29
C HIS A 259 15.87 0.28 11.06
N SER A 260 16.04 1.60 11.23
CA SER A 260 14.97 2.57 10.95
C SER A 260 14.54 2.52 9.50
N LEU A 261 13.21 2.55 9.28
CA LEU A 261 12.60 2.66 7.97
C LEU A 261 12.30 4.12 7.65
N ILE A 262 11.90 4.37 6.41
CA ILE A 262 11.71 5.72 5.86
C ILE A 262 10.76 6.57 6.71
N THR A 263 9.65 6.02 7.17
CA THR A 263 8.60 6.75 7.89
C THR A 263 8.98 7.09 9.33
N ASN A 264 9.49 6.12 10.09
CA ASN A 264 9.92 6.36 11.47
C ASN A 264 11.26 7.10 11.55
N GLY A 265 12.23 6.79 10.66
CA GLY A 265 13.50 7.47 10.59
C GLY A 265 13.37 8.94 10.18
N LEU A 266 12.53 9.24 9.18
CA LEU A 266 12.25 10.62 8.78
C LEU A 266 11.68 11.43 9.94
N ARG A 267 10.71 10.88 10.66
CA ARG A 267 10.18 11.56 11.84
C ARG A 267 11.26 11.79 12.89
N ASN A 268 12.06 10.77 13.23
CA ASN A 268 13.09 10.88 14.25
C ASN A 268 14.11 11.96 13.92
N ALA A 269 14.51 12.07 12.64
CA ALA A 269 15.46 13.08 12.18
C ALA A 269 15.01 14.53 12.44
N PHE A 270 13.70 14.80 12.40
CA PHE A 270 13.14 16.15 12.56
C PHE A 270 12.45 16.39 13.90
N THR A 271 12.26 15.38 14.73
CA THR A 271 11.69 15.53 16.09
C THR A 271 12.73 15.47 17.19
N ALA A 272 13.90 14.89 16.93
CA ALA A 272 15.00 14.79 17.89
C ALA A 272 15.74 16.13 18.13
N SER A 273 15.57 17.10 17.22
CA SER A 273 16.15 18.43 17.40
C SER A 273 15.35 19.19 18.44
N THR A 274 15.93 19.41 19.60
CA THR A 274 15.40 20.33 20.66
C THR A 274 15.53 21.81 20.25
N GLY A 275 15.92 22.09 19.02
CA GLY A 275 16.07 23.39 18.41
C GLY A 275 14.98 23.70 17.37
N ASP A 276 15.16 24.83 16.76
CA ASP A 276 14.29 25.40 15.74
C ASP A 276 14.26 24.49 14.49
N VAL A 277 13.15 23.81 14.25
CA VAL A 277 13.00 22.88 13.12
C VAL A 277 13.01 23.67 11.81
N ASN A 278 13.91 23.31 10.89
CA ASN A 278 13.93 23.86 9.54
C ASN A 278 12.81 23.19 8.69
N ILE A 279 11.61 23.78 8.72
CA ILE A 279 10.43 23.24 8.04
C ILE A 279 10.62 23.10 6.52
N PRO A 280 11.21 24.07 5.79
CA PRO A 280 11.57 23.88 4.37
C PRO A 280 12.39 22.62 4.10
N VAL A 281 13.39 22.33 4.92
CA VAL A 281 14.21 21.11 4.81
C VAL A 281 13.39 19.86 5.12
N GLN A 282 12.52 19.92 6.13
CA GLN A 282 11.59 18.83 6.42
C GLN A 282 10.62 18.56 5.25
N MET A 283 10.07 19.63 4.64
CA MET A 283 9.20 19.50 3.45
C MET A 283 9.95 18.92 2.25
N ALA A 284 11.22 19.30 2.06
CA ALA A 284 12.09 18.70 1.03
C ALA A 284 12.31 17.20 1.28
N ALA A 285 12.55 16.79 2.53
CA ALA A 285 12.68 15.37 2.87
C ALA A 285 11.40 14.59 2.58
N VAL A 286 10.23 15.12 2.96
CA VAL A 286 8.93 14.50 2.66
C VAL A 286 8.69 14.41 1.16
N ALA A 287 9.08 15.44 0.37
CA ALA A 287 8.97 15.43 -1.08
C ALA A 287 9.84 14.33 -1.72
N ILE A 288 11.10 14.18 -1.28
CA ILE A 288 12.01 13.11 -1.73
C ILE A 288 11.40 11.74 -1.45
N VAL A 289 10.92 11.52 -0.22
CA VAL A 289 10.37 10.23 0.24
C VAL A 289 9.06 9.89 -0.48
N SER A 290 8.26 10.89 -0.85
CA SER A 290 7.00 10.70 -1.56
C SER A 290 7.19 10.44 -3.07
N ALA A 291 8.26 10.92 -3.67
CA ALA A 291 8.50 10.84 -5.11
C ALA A 291 8.44 9.41 -5.67
N PRO A 292 9.06 8.38 -5.06
CA PRO A 292 8.97 7.00 -5.54
C PRO A 292 7.54 6.47 -5.57
N LEU A 293 6.71 6.81 -4.58
CA LEU A 293 5.30 6.38 -4.55
C LEU A 293 4.48 7.01 -5.68
N PHE A 294 4.71 8.31 -5.98
CA PHE A 294 4.08 8.96 -7.13
C PHE A 294 4.50 8.32 -8.45
N LEU A 295 5.79 8.00 -8.62
CA LEU A 295 6.29 7.31 -9.82
C LEU A 295 5.65 5.92 -9.94
N VAL A 296 5.64 5.13 -8.88
CA VAL A 296 4.97 3.82 -8.86
C VAL A 296 3.50 3.95 -9.25
N PHE A 297 2.77 4.93 -8.69
CA PHE A 297 1.37 5.16 -9.02
C PHE A 297 1.18 5.53 -10.50
N ILE A 298 1.95 6.48 -11.03
CA ILE A 298 1.84 6.94 -12.43
C ILE A 298 2.04 5.77 -13.41
N PHE A 299 3.07 4.95 -13.20
CA PHE A 299 3.41 3.85 -14.12
C PHE A 299 2.54 2.61 -13.92
N LEU A 300 2.13 2.33 -12.69
CA LEU A 300 1.47 1.05 -12.35
C LEU A 300 -0.03 1.18 -12.05
N ARG A 301 -0.63 2.39 -12.13
CA ARG A 301 -2.06 2.62 -11.86
C ARG A 301 -3.00 1.67 -12.60
N LYS A 302 -2.66 1.33 -13.86
CA LYS A 302 -3.47 0.40 -14.68
C LYS A 302 -3.52 -1.02 -14.12
N TYR A 303 -2.46 -1.47 -13.47
CA TYR A 303 -2.42 -2.80 -12.83
C TYR A 303 -3.17 -2.79 -11.50
N ILE A 304 -2.99 -1.73 -10.70
CA ILE A 304 -3.72 -1.53 -9.44
C ILE A 304 -5.24 -1.56 -9.71
N MET A 305 -5.71 -0.81 -10.68
CA MET A 305 -7.13 -0.74 -11.06
C MET A 305 -7.68 -2.07 -11.56
N LYS A 306 -6.92 -2.82 -12.37
CA LYS A 306 -7.34 -4.14 -12.89
C LYS A 306 -7.41 -5.22 -11.81
N GLY A 307 -6.52 -5.18 -10.82
CA GLY A 307 -6.51 -6.15 -9.72
C GLY A 307 -7.70 -6.00 -8.78
N VAL A 308 -8.13 -4.76 -8.53
CA VAL A 308 -9.25 -4.46 -7.62
C VAL A 308 -10.62 -4.60 -8.33
N SER A 309 -10.73 -4.19 -9.59
CA SER A 309 -12.03 -4.17 -10.30
C SER A 309 -12.53 -5.55 -10.71
N ARG A 310 -11.65 -6.54 -10.93
CA ARG A 310 -12.09 -7.91 -11.27
C ARG A 310 -12.74 -8.67 -10.12
N SER A 311 -12.59 -8.23 -8.89
CA SER A 311 -13.24 -8.87 -7.73
C SER A 311 -14.65 -8.34 -7.44
N GLY A 312 -15.10 -7.27 -8.10
CA GLY A 312 -16.32 -6.52 -7.74
C GLY A 312 -17.45 -6.50 -8.74
N ILE A 313 -17.30 -7.00 -9.97
CA ILE A 313 -18.36 -6.93 -10.97
C ILE A 313 -18.69 -8.34 -11.49
N LYS A 314 -19.69 -8.96 -10.87
CA LYS A 314 -20.63 -9.84 -11.55
C LYS A 314 -21.84 -8.96 -11.89
N GLY A 315 -21.90 -8.48 -13.11
CA GLY A 315 -23.03 -7.92 -13.75
C GLY A 315 -23.11 -8.55 -15.12
#